data_dcbee56d2e166cc13912ade9d78e2625
#
_entry.id   dcbee56d2e166cc13912ade9d78e2625
#
_cell.length_a   1.000
_cell.length_b   1.000
_cell.length_c   1.000
_cell.angle_alpha   90.00
_cell.angle_beta   90.00
_cell.angle_gamma   90.00
#
_symmetry.space_group_name_H-M   'P 1'
#
loop_
_entity.id
_entity.type
_entity.pdbx_description
1 polymer ?
#
loop_
_entity_poly.entity_id
_entity_poly.type
_entity_poly.pdbx_seq_one_letter_code
_entity_poly.pdbx_strand_id
1 'polypeptide(L)'
;MKQECKYIEELKRQQKIMTGILIVICIIFLLDKIVPWNFILELFKDNNGNFSNDILWNAIGAICGIAAFFGVIITIICTEDSRIKQNKYDYIKNQKELEFSQFKSEVKHQLEILNPTNAVEISLNILNEYNYRDVCIQLSLYLCRIRRVLWNINWFYDNNVINDTKKYREFVDIACIEIEKITQIINSYTDCVNNWFLNRKIYLNLKEIEKNNALKQDEKEQLDKLRPKYESENKQEEFVKTILSYKMELVELSNNRMPILERKAKDMIEERDNFIKNELKI
;
A
#
# COMPACT_ATOMS: atom_id res chain seq x y z
N MET A 1 0.10 -23.01 12.82
CA MET A 1 -1.21 -22.32 12.76
C MET A 1 -2.04 -22.69 11.53
N LYS A 2 -1.54 -22.61 10.27
CA LYS A 2 -2.30 -22.94 9.04
C LYS A 2 -2.61 -24.44 8.88
N GLN A 3 -1.69 -25.33 9.17
CA GLN A 3 -1.94 -26.78 9.17
C GLN A 3 -2.93 -27.19 10.25
N GLU A 4 -2.91 -26.54 11.40
CA GLU A 4 -3.86 -26.79 12.49
C GLU A 4 -5.28 -26.36 12.13
N CYS A 5 -5.47 -25.21 11.45
CA CYS A 5 -6.79 -24.81 10.98
C CYS A 5 -7.40 -25.78 9.96
N LYS A 6 -6.58 -26.26 9.01
CA LYS A 6 -7.03 -27.24 8.00
C LYS A 6 -7.40 -28.58 8.65
N TYR A 7 -6.60 -29.01 9.62
CA TYR A 7 -6.88 -30.23 10.40
C TYR A 7 -8.14 -30.10 11.26
N ILE A 8 -8.37 -28.92 11.87
CA ILE A 8 -9.58 -28.64 12.65
C ILE A 8 -10.84 -28.59 11.75
N GLU A 9 -10.74 -28.05 10.56
CA GLU A 9 -11.88 -28.05 9.59
C GLU A 9 -12.19 -29.45 9.08
N GLU A 10 -11.19 -30.25 8.80
CA GLU A 10 -11.36 -31.65 8.38
C GLU A 10 -11.93 -32.51 9.50
N LEU A 11 -11.50 -32.29 10.75
CA LEU A 11 -12.08 -32.91 11.95
C LEU A 11 -13.56 -32.51 12.14
N LYS A 12 -13.90 -31.23 11.99
CA LYS A 12 -15.29 -30.76 12.07
C LYS A 12 -16.17 -31.34 10.96
N ARG A 13 -15.61 -31.52 9.76
CA ARG A 13 -16.31 -32.16 8.63
C ARG A 13 -16.55 -33.65 8.94
N GLN A 14 -15.55 -34.38 9.41
CA GLN A 14 -15.71 -35.78 9.80
C GLN A 14 -16.68 -35.93 10.97
N GLN A 15 -16.64 -35.02 11.94
CA GLN A 15 -17.58 -35.01 13.06
C GLN A 15 -19.03 -34.79 12.59
N LYS A 16 -19.29 -33.90 11.63
CA LYS A 16 -20.64 -33.73 11.05
C LYS A 16 -21.12 -34.95 10.29
N ILE A 17 -20.24 -35.63 9.55
CA ILE A 17 -20.57 -36.86 8.83
C ILE A 17 -20.87 -37.97 9.85
N MET A 18 -20.03 -38.15 10.87
CA MET A 18 -20.24 -39.13 11.94
C MET A 18 -21.54 -38.86 12.71
N THR A 19 -21.83 -37.60 13.00
CA THR A 19 -23.09 -37.20 13.66
C THR A 19 -24.30 -37.57 12.78
N GLY A 20 -24.22 -37.30 11.48
CA GLY A 20 -25.27 -37.69 10.51
C GLY A 20 -25.49 -39.20 10.47
N ILE A 21 -24.43 -39.98 10.39
CA ILE A 21 -24.48 -41.44 10.44
C ILE A 21 -25.09 -41.94 11.77
N LEU A 22 -24.67 -41.33 12.88
CA LEU A 22 -25.18 -41.68 14.21
C LEU A 22 -26.67 -41.42 14.36
N ILE A 23 -27.16 -40.28 13.81
CA ILE A 23 -28.58 -39.93 13.78
C ILE A 23 -29.35 -40.99 12.97
N VAL A 24 -28.87 -41.38 11.78
CA VAL A 24 -29.51 -42.43 10.96
C VAL A 24 -29.54 -43.75 11.71
N ILE A 25 -28.46 -44.16 12.35
CA ILE A 25 -28.43 -45.38 13.14
C ILE A 25 -29.40 -45.28 14.33
N CYS A 26 -29.47 -44.16 15.05
CA CYS A 26 -30.44 -43.94 16.12
C CYS A 26 -31.89 -44.02 15.63
N ILE A 27 -32.19 -43.47 14.46
CA ILE A 27 -33.53 -43.58 13.85
C ILE A 27 -33.88 -45.03 13.55
N ILE A 28 -32.95 -45.82 12.98
CA ILE A 28 -33.14 -47.26 12.75
C ILE A 28 -33.39 -48.01 14.03
N PHE A 29 -32.59 -47.73 15.10
CA PHE A 29 -32.78 -48.37 16.43
C PHE A 29 -34.09 -47.97 17.11
N LEU A 30 -34.53 -46.70 16.94
CA LEU A 30 -35.81 -46.24 17.46
C LEU A 30 -36.98 -46.91 16.73
N LEU A 31 -36.87 -47.06 15.39
CA LEU A 31 -37.85 -47.81 14.62
C LEU A 31 -37.91 -49.26 15.02
N ASP A 32 -36.79 -49.92 15.31
CA ASP A 32 -36.74 -51.30 15.79
C ASP A 32 -37.41 -51.48 17.17
N LYS A 33 -37.37 -50.47 18.05
CA LYS A 33 -38.00 -50.50 19.36
C LYS A 33 -39.46 -50.06 19.40
N ILE A 34 -39.85 -49.15 18.51
CA ILE A 34 -41.19 -48.55 18.50
C ILE A 34 -42.16 -49.38 17.65
N VAL A 35 -41.67 -50.03 16.59
CA VAL A 35 -42.48 -50.80 15.68
C VAL A 35 -42.18 -52.28 15.90
N PRO A 36 -43.08 -53.05 16.54
CA PRO A 36 -42.90 -54.48 16.70
C PRO A 36 -42.70 -55.18 15.35
N TRP A 37 -41.64 -55.97 15.21
CA TRP A 37 -41.34 -56.69 13.98
C TRP A 37 -42.55 -57.48 13.45
N ASN A 38 -43.40 -57.98 14.30
CA ASN A 38 -44.66 -58.63 13.93
C ASN A 38 -45.59 -57.67 13.18
N PHE A 39 -45.64 -56.39 13.53
CA PHE A 39 -46.42 -55.38 12.84
C PHE A 39 -45.84 -55.07 11.47
N ILE A 40 -44.54 -55.00 11.34
CA ILE A 40 -43.86 -54.83 10.04
C ILE A 40 -44.13 -56.02 9.13
N LEU A 41 -44.00 -57.25 9.66
CA LEU A 41 -44.28 -58.45 8.90
C LEU A 41 -45.73 -58.53 8.49
N GLU A 42 -46.70 -58.04 9.26
CA GLU A 42 -48.12 -57.96 8.89
C GLU A 42 -48.36 -56.96 7.75
N LEU A 43 -47.64 -55.89 7.66
CA LEU A 43 -47.71 -54.91 6.57
C LEU A 43 -47.32 -55.50 5.18
N PHE A 44 -46.53 -56.57 5.18
CA PHE A 44 -46.11 -57.28 3.94
C PHE A 44 -46.92 -58.54 3.62
N LYS A 45 -48.04 -58.74 4.31
CA LYS A 45 -48.99 -59.79 3.94
C LYS A 45 -49.98 -59.32 2.88
N ASP A 46 -50.27 -60.19 1.95
CA ASP A 46 -51.33 -59.98 0.98
C ASP A 46 -52.73 -60.14 1.63
N ASN A 47 -53.81 -59.92 0.84
CA ASN A 47 -55.17 -60.03 1.31
C ASN A 47 -55.53 -61.46 1.76
N ASN A 48 -54.67 -62.45 1.49
CA ASN A 48 -54.84 -63.86 1.86
C ASN A 48 -53.96 -64.22 3.10
N GLY A 49 -53.31 -63.26 3.69
CA GLY A 49 -52.44 -63.46 4.86
C GLY A 49 -51.04 -64.04 4.55
N ASN A 50 -50.70 -64.18 3.25
CA ASN A 50 -49.38 -64.70 2.85
C ASN A 50 -48.41 -63.55 2.66
N PHE A 51 -47.13 -63.80 2.91
CA PHE A 51 -46.08 -62.83 2.69
C PHE A 51 -45.95 -62.50 1.20
N SER A 52 -46.09 -61.17 0.87
CA SER A 52 -46.03 -60.68 -0.52
C SER A 52 -44.68 -60.04 -0.81
N ASN A 53 -43.90 -60.68 -1.68
CA ASN A 53 -42.63 -60.15 -2.17
C ASN A 53 -42.77 -58.79 -2.87
N ASP A 54 -43.88 -58.58 -3.59
CA ASP A 54 -44.14 -57.36 -4.34
C ASP A 54 -44.36 -56.18 -3.40
N ILE A 55 -45.05 -56.35 -2.27
CA ILE A 55 -45.26 -55.33 -1.25
C ILE A 55 -43.94 -55.02 -0.59
N LEU A 56 -43.11 -56.02 -0.29
CA LEU A 56 -41.77 -55.83 0.27
C LEU A 56 -40.86 -55.01 -0.65
N TRP A 57 -40.80 -55.36 -1.94
CA TRP A 57 -39.98 -54.65 -2.91
C TRP A 57 -40.43 -53.20 -3.14
N ASN A 58 -41.75 -52.97 -3.14
CA ASN A 58 -42.29 -51.61 -3.22
C ASN A 58 -41.94 -50.77 -2.00
N ALA A 59 -41.99 -51.34 -0.81
CA ALA A 59 -41.57 -50.65 0.44
C ALA A 59 -40.07 -50.33 0.45
N ILE A 60 -39.22 -51.28 0.03
CA ILE A 60 -37.78 -51.06 -0.10
C ILE A 60 -37.52 -49.94 -1.14
N GLY A 61 -38.21 -49.98 -2.28
CA GLY A 61 -38.09 -48.93 -3.28
C GLY A 61 -38.48 -47.55 -2.76
N ALA A 62 -39.54 -47.45 -1.98
CA ALA A 62 -39.97 -46.20 -1.35
C ALA A 62 -38.91 -45.67 -0.34
N ILE A 63 -38.35 -46.56 0.49
CA ILE A 63 -37.30 -46.21 1.45
C ILE A 63 -36.03 -45.73 0.73
N CYS A 64 -35.61 -46.45 -0.32
CA CYS A 64 -34.49 -46.04 -1.17
C CYS A 64 -34.75 -44.70 -1.87
N GLY A 65 -35.97 -44.46 -2.34
CA GLY A 65 -36.33 -43.15 -2.92
C GLY A 65 -36.27 -41.99 -1.94
N ILE A 66 -36.75 -42.20 -0.71
CA ILE A 66 -36.66 -41.23 0.37
C ILE A 66 -35.17 -40.96 0.74
N ALA A 67 -34.38 -42.02 0.88
CA ALA A 67 -32.95 -41.89 1.18
C ALA A 67 -32.18 -41.12 0.06
N ALA A 68 -32.48 -41.41 -1.21
CA ALA A 68 -31.94 -40.72 -2.36
C ALA A 68 -32.34 -39.24 -2.35
N PHE A 69 -33.60 -38.92 -2.05
CA PHE A 69 -34.06 -37.52 -1.94
C PHE A 69 -33.34 -36.76 -0.84
N PHE A 70 -33.17 -37.32 0.34
CA PHE A 70 -32.35 -36.71 1.41
C PHE A 70 -30.88 -36.57 1.02
N GLY A 71 -30.32 -37.55 0.31
CA GLY A 71 -28.96 -37.47 -0.23
C GLY A 71 -28.79 -36.30 -1.17
N VAL A 72 -29.73 -36.03 -2.04
CA VAL A 72 -29.73 -34.89 -2.96
C VAL A 72 -29.80 -33.57 -2.18
N ILE A 73 -30.70 -33.46 -1.19
CA ILE A 73 -30.81 -32.24 -0.35
C ILE A 73 -29.51 -31.97 0.39
N ILE A 74 -28.91 -32.98 1.02
CA ILE A 74 -27.64 -32.85 1.73
C ILE A 74 -26.54 -32.39 0.76
N THR A 75 -26.47 -32.96 -0.42
CA THR A 75 -25.49 -32.58 -1.45
C THR A 75 -25.66 -31.12 -1.86
N ILE A 76 -26.90 -30.66 -2.10
CA ILE A 76 -27.20 -29.27 -2.45
C ILE A 76 -26.73 -28.32 -1.32
N ILE A 77 -27.06 -28.63 -0.05
CA ILE A 77 -26.67 -27.81 1.10
C ILE A 77 -25.14 -27.76 1.24
N CYS A 78 -24.46 -28.89 1.11
CA CYS A 78 -22.99 -28.94 1.20
C CYS A 78 -22.30 -28.18 0.06
N THR A 79 -22.87 -28.28 -1.15
CA THR A 79 -22.35 -27.60 -2.34
C THR A 79 -22.52 -26.08 -2.20
N GLU A 80 -23.69 -25.63 -1.74
CA GLU A 80 -23.95 -24.19 -1.55
C GLU A 80 -23.08 -23.59 -0.43
N ASP A 81 -22.92 -24.29 0.70
CA ASP A 81 -21.99 -23.85 1.78
C ASP A 81 -20.55 -23.74 1.26
N SER A 82 -20.12 -24.70 0.43
CA SER A 82 -18.79 -24.67 -0.19
C SER A 82 -18.66 -23.50 -1.18
N ARG A 83 -19.71 -23.24 -1.98
CA ARG A 83 -19.74 -22.11 -2.91
C ARG A 83 -19.69 -20.76 -2.22
N ILE A 84 -20.44 -20.60 -1.12
CA ILE A 84 -20.43 -19.38 -0.30
C ILE A 84 -19.03 -19.13 0.29
N LYS A 85 -18.40 -20.19 0.82
CA LYS A 85 -17.03 -20.09 1.35
C LYS A 85 -16.01 -19.73 0.28
N GLN A 86 -16.12 -20.33 -0.91
CA GLN A 86 -15.26 -20.03 -2.04
C GLN A 86 -15.43 -18.59 -2.51
N ASN A 87 -16.68 -18.13 -2.67
CA ASN A 87 -16.97 -16.75 -3.07
C ASN A 87 -16.42 -15.74 -2.05
N LYS A 88 -16.56 -16.01 -0.75
CA LYS A 88 -15.99 -15.18 0.31
C LYS A 88 -14.47 -15.15 0.26
N TYR A 89 -13.86 -16.30 0.01
CA TYR A 89 -12.40 -16.40 -0.14
C TYR A 89 -11.91 -15.60 -1.36
N ASP A 90 -12.57 -15.78 -2.51
CA ASP A 90 -12.23 -15.09 -3.76
C ASP A 90 -12.41 -13.57 -3.62
N TYR A 91 -13.47 -13.13 -2.91
CA TYR A 91 -13.68 -11.73 -2.61
C TYR A 91 -12.52 -11.14 -1.76
N ILE A 92 -12.14 -11.80 -0.67
CA ILE A 92 -11.05 -11.38 0.20
C ILE A 92 -9.72 -11.36 -0.57
N LYS A 93 -9.48 -12.38 -1.40
CA LYS A 93 -8.30 -12.47 -2.25
C LYS A 93 -8.22 -11.28 -3.21
N ASN A 94 -9.30 -11.02 -3.97
CA ASN A 94 -9.35 -9.92 -4.92
C ASN A 94 -9.18 -8.56 -4.25
N GLN A 95 -9.77 -8.37 -3.07
CA GLN A 95 -9.58 -7.15 -2.29
C GLN A 95 -8.12 -6.96 -1.87
N LYS A 96 -7.47 -7.99 -1.35
CA LYS A 96 -6.05 -7.92 -0.95
C LYS A 96 -5.11 -7.67 -2.14
N GLU A 97 -5.38 -8.30 -3.28
CA GLU A 97 -4.63 -8.07 -4.52
C GLU A 97 -4.79 -6.63 -5.04
N LEU A 98 -6.00 -6.07 -4.94
CA LEU A 98 -6.28 -4.67 -5.31
C LEU A 98 -5.54 -3.70 -4.38
N GLU A 99 -5.64 -3.89 -3.07
CA GLU A 99 -4.94 -3.08 -2.05
C GLU A 99 -3.43 -3.12 -2.26
N PHE A 100 -2.88 -4.29 -2.56
CA PHE A 100 -1.45 -4.44 -2.85
C PHE A 100 -1.04 -3.74 -4.16
N SER A 101 -1.86 -3.83 -5.20
CA SER A 101 -1.62 -3.13 -6.47
C SER A 101 -1.63 -1.61 -6.29
N GLN A 102 -2.57 -1.08 -5.51
CA GLN A 102 -2.63 0.34 -5.15
C GLN A 102 -1.40 0.75 -4.34
N PHE A 103 -1.02 -0.01 -3.33
CA PHE A 103 0.19 0.22 -2.54
C PHE A 103 1.45 0.27 -3.41
N LYS A 104 1.64 -0.71 -4.31
CA LYS A 104 2.79 -0.75 -5.22
C LYS A 104 2.85 0.46 -6.14
N SER A 105 1.69 0.87 -6.69
CA SER A 105 1.57 2.04 -7.55
C SER A 105 1.92 3.32 -6.78
N GLU A 106 1.42 3.45 -5.55
CA GLU A 106 1.67 4.61 -4.71
C GLU A 106 3.14 4.71 -4.31
N VAL A 107 3.78 3.62 -3.88
CA VAL A 107 5.22 3.62 -3.56
C VAL A 107 6.04 4.06 -4.76
N LYS A 108 5.72 3.58 -5.96
CA LYS A 108 6.39 4.03 -7.19
C LYS A 108 6.21 5.53 -7.42
N HIS A 109 5.00 6.02 -7.30
CA HIS A 109 4.70 7.45 -7.44
C HIS A 109 5.45 8.30 -6.40
N GLN A 110 5.52 7.85 -5.14
CA GLN A 110 6.26 8.55 -4.09
C GLN A 110 7.77 8.60 -4.39
N LEU A 111 8.35 7.52 -4.93
CA LEU A 111 9.75 7.51 -5.37
C LEU A 111 10.02 8.49 -6.51
N GLU A 112 9.11 8.61 -7.47
CA GLU A 112 9.20 9.58 -8.56
C GLU A 112 9.18 11.04 -8.01
N ILE A 113 8.36 11.33 -7.01
CA ILE A 113 8.33 12.63 -6.33
C ILE A 113 9.63 12.90 -5.58
N LEU A 114 10.16 11.88 -4.87
CA LEU A 114 11.40 11.99 -4.09
C LEU A 114 12.64 12.18 -4.95
N ASN A 115 12.60 11.82 -6.23
CA ASN A 115 13.74 11.94 -7.11
C ASN A 115 14.14 13.42 -7.29
N PRO A 116 15.35 13.83 -6.87
CA PRO A 116 15.79 15.22 -6.96
C PRO A 116 16.04 15.71 -8.38
N THR A 117 15.92 14.86 -9.41
CA THR A 117 16.05 15.26 -10.83
C THR A 117 15.16 16.44 -11.18
N ASN A 118 13.92 16.47 -10.66
CA ASN A 118 13.01 17.60 -10.86
C ASN A 118 13.58 18.91 -10.28
N ALA A 119 14.20 18.85 -9.09
CA ALA A 119 14.83 20.02 -8.49
C ALA A 119 16.09 20.43 -9.25
N VAL A 120 16.86 19.47 -9.77
CA VAL A 120 18.01 19.73 -10.65
C VAL A 120 17.55 20.48 -11.90
N GLU A 121 16.52 20.00 -12.61
CA GLU A 121 15.98 20.64 -13.80
C GLU A 121 15.50 22.07 -13.53
N ILE A 122 14.77 22.31 -12.45
CA ILE A 122 14.35 23.65 -12.02
C ILE A 122 15.58 24.53 -11.78
N SER A 123 16.60 24.01 -11.09
CA SER A 123 17.80 24.75 -10.75
C SER A 123 18.74 25.00 -11.94
N LEU A 124 18.60 24.28 -13.07
CA LEU A 124 19.36 24.49 -14.28
C LEU A 124 18.95 25.74 -15.05
N ASN A 125 17.80 26.33 -14.78
CA ASN A 125 17.40 27.57 -15.39
C ASN A 125 18.44 28.66 -15.16
N ILE A 126 18.76 29.42 -16.19
CA ILE A 126 19.67 30.55 -16.10
C ILE A 126 19.06 31.60 -15.18
N LEU A 127 19.69 31.81 -14.02
CA LEU A 127 19.21 32.75 -13.02
C LEU A 127 19.50 34.20 -13.48
N ASN A 128 18.46 35.02 -13.46
CA ASN A 128 18.54 36.45 -13.72
C ASN A 128 17.57 37.22 -12.80
N GLU A 129 17.58 38.54 -12.90
CA GLU A 129 16.76 39.43 -12.07
C GLU A 129 15.25 39.24 -12.26
N TYR A 130 14.84 38.66 -13.37
CA TYR A 130 13.42 38.48 -13.71
C TYR A 130 12.86 37.12 -13.27
N ASN A 131 13.68 36.05 -13.31
CA ASN A 131 13.20 34.67 -13.10
C ASN A 131 13.61 34.04 -11.78
N TYR A 132 14.53 34.61 -10.99
CA TYR A 132 15.04 33.97 -9.77
C TYR A 132 13.91 33.65 -8.76
N ARG A 133 12.90 34.52 -8.69
CA ARG A 133 11.75 34.30 -7.79
C ARG A 133 10.93 33.11 -8.22
N ASP A 134 10.67 32.95 -9.52
CA ASP A 134 9.91 31.82 -10.05
C ASP A 134 10.64 30.50 -9.82
N VAL A 135 11.97 30.48 -9.97
CA VAL A 135 12.81 29.32 -9.65
C VAL A 135 12.71 28.99 -8.15
N CYS A 136 12.81 29.97 -7.26
CA CYS A 136 12.68 29.76 -5.82
C CYS A 136 11.27 29.26 -5.44
N ILE A 137 10.21 29.79 -6.07
CA ILE A 137 8.83 29.33 -5.85
C ILE A 137 8.66 27.89 -6.32
N GLN A 138 9.16 27.52 -7.49
CA GLN A 138 9.07 26.16 -8.02
C GLN A 138 9.81 25.16 -7.12
N LEU A 139 11.00 25.52 -6.60
CA LEU A 139 11.73 24.70 -5.64
C LEU A 139 10.98 24.56 -4.31
N SER A 140 10.35 25.63 -3.84
CA SER A 140 9.51 25.59 -2.63
C SER A 140 8.29 24.69 -2.81
N LEU A 141 7.63 24.72 -3.98
CA LEU A 141 6.54 23.82 -4.32
C LEU A 141 7.00 22.36 -4.39
N TYR A 142 8.19 22.11 -4.92
CA TYR A 142 8.79 20.79 -4.90
C TYR A 142 9.03 20.30 -3.46
N LEU A 143 9.56 21.14 -2.56
CA LEU A 143 9.69 20.80 -1.13
C LEU A 143 8.36 20.46 -0.47
N CYS A 144 7.30 21.18 -0.80
CA CYS A 144 5.97 20.84 -0.29
C CYS A 144 5.50 19.46 -0.77
N ARG A 145 5.83 19.07 -2.01
CA ARG A 145 5.50 17.74 -2.55
C ARG A 145 6.27 16.63 -1.83
N ILE A 146 7.59 16.77 -1.65
CA ILE A 146 8.40 15.74 -0.98
C ILE A 146 8.04 15.58 0.51
N ARG A 147 7.65 16.65 1.21
CA ARG A 147 7.15 16.54 2.59
C ARG A 147 5.84 15.76 2.67
N ARG A 148 4.97 15.86 1.67
CA ARG A 148 3.74 15.07 1.59
C ARG A 148 4.01 13.57 1.43
N VAL A 149 5.15 13.17 0.84
CA VAL A 149 5.56 11.77 0.70
C VAL A 149 5.64 11.07 2.04
N LEU A 150 6.28 11.69 3.04
CA LEU A 150 6.36 11.11 4.39
C LEU A 150 4.99 10.91 5.03
N TRP A 151 4.09 11.89 4.84
CA TRP A 151 2.73 11.77 5.37
C TRP A 151 1.97 10.62 4.71
N ASN A 152 2.08 10.46 3.40
CA ASN A 152 1.43 9.36 2.66
C ASN A 152 1.99 7.98 3.08
N ILE A 153 3.31 7.87 3.25
CA ILE A 153 3.96 6.64 3.71
C ILE A 153 3.42 6.27 5.10
N ASN A 154 3.37 7.21 6.04
CA ASN A 154 2.82 6.97 7.37
C ASN A 154 1.34 6.60 7.33
N TRP A 155 0.55 7.19 6.42
CA TRP A 155 -0.86 6.83 6.25
C TRP A 155 -1.06 5.35 5.87
N PHE A 156 -0.23 4.79 4.99
CA PHE A 156 -0.27 3.36 4.65
C PHE A 156 0.05 2.48 5.86
N TYR A 157 0.97 2.91 6.70
CA TYR A 157 1.30 2.21 7.94
C TYR A 157 0.12 2.23 8.93
N ASP A 158 -0.43 3.39 9.20
CA ASP A 158 -1.51 3.58 10.18
C ASP A 158 -2.80 2.84 9.79
N ASN A 159 -3.04 2.61 8.50
CA ASN A 159 -4.21 1.88 7.99
C ASN A 159 -3.99 0.35 7.88
N ASN A 160 -2.96 -0.19 8.50
CA ASN A 160 -2.64 -1.64 8.48
C ASN A 160 -2.46 -2.24 7.07
N VAL A 161 -2.27 -1.41 6.05
CA VAL A 161 -1.97 -1.87 4.69
C VAL A 161 -0.61 -2.54 4.65
N ILE A 162 0.28 -2.09 5.55
CA ILE A 162 1.63 -2.63 5.71
C ILE A 162 1.76 -3.15 7.14
N ASN A 163 2.05 -4.43 7.31
CA ASN A 163 2.49 -4.93 8.61
C ASN A 163 3.85 -4.31 8.94
N ASP A 164 4.06 -4.03 10.24
CA ASP A 164 5.32 -3.50 10.76
C ASP A 164 6.47 -4.48 10.50
N THR A 165 7.04 -4.39 9.29
CA THR A 165 8.18 -5.20 8.88
C THR A 165 9.47 -4.40 9.04
N LYS A 166 10.57 -5.09 9.31
CA LYS A 166 11.90 -4.47 9.40
C LYS A 166 12.25 -3.71 8.11
N LYS A 167 11.90 -4.26 6.94
CA LYS A 167 12.20 -3.65 5.63
C LYS A 167 11.42 -2.37 5.40
N TYR A 168 10.18 -2.31 5.89
CA TYR A 168 9.40 -1.08 5.84
C TYR A 168 10.06 0.04 6.65
N ARG A 169 10.46 -0.25 7.89
CA ARG A 169 11.17 0.73 8.73
C ARG A 169 12.47 1.20 8.08
N GLU A 170 13.29 0.27 7.57
CA GLU A 170 14.52 0.61 6.85
C GLU A 170 14.25 1.55 5.65
N PHE A 171 13.18 1.32 4.90
CA PHE A 171 12.78 2.18 3.80
C PHE A 171 12.39 3.58 4.29
N VAL A 172 11.55 3.68 5.32
CA VAL A 172 11.09 4.95 5.89
C VAL A 172 12.27 5.74 6.45
N ASP A 173 13.15 5.11 7.22
CA ASP A 173 14.32 5.77 7.81
C ASP A 173 15.22 6.39 6.73
N ILE A 174 15.51 5.65 5.66
CA ILE A 174 16.31 6.16 4.54
C ILE A 174 15.57 7.28 3.83
N ALA A 175 14.27 7.14 3.57
CA ALA A 175 13.47 8.18 2.92
C ALA A 175 13.46 9.47 3.74
N CYS A 176 13.34 9.41 5.06
CA CYS A 176 13.41 10.56 5.95
C CYS A 176 14.77 11.28 5.83
N ILE A 177 15.86 10.53 5.86
CA ILE A 177 17.22 11.08 5.73
C ILE A 177 17.41 11.80 4.40
N GLU A 178 16.95 11.19 3.31
CA GLU A 178 17.11 11.79 1.97
C GLU A 178 16.22 13.03 1.79
N ILE A 179 14.98 13.01 2.31
CA ILE A 179 14.10 14.19 2.32
C ILE A 179 14.72 15.35 3.11
N GLU A 180 15.32 15.07 4.25
CA GLU A 180 15.98 16.09 5.06
C GLU A 180 17.15 16.72 4.30
N LYS A 181 18.02 15.93 3.68
CA LYS A 181 19.13 16.40 2.86
C LYS A 181 18.68 17.27 1.69
N ILE A 182 17.71 16.77 0.90
CA ILE A 182 17.14 17.53 -0.22
C ILE A 182 16.60 18.87 0.29
N THR A 183 15.90 18.86 1.41
CA THR A 183 15.32 20.07 2.01
C THR A 183 16.40 21.07 2.41
N GLN A 184 17.48 20.60 3.04
CA GLN A 184 18.61 21.47 3.43
C GLN A 184 19.28 22.11 2.21
N ILE A 185 19.59 21.32 1.17
CA ILE A 185 20.24 21.83 -0.05
C ILE A 185 19.35 22.86 -0.74
N ILE A 186 18.06 22.58 -0.92
CA ILE A 186 17.14 23.49 -1.60
C ILE A 186 16.93 24.78 -0.79
N ASN A 187 16.80 24.70 0.53
CA ASN A 187 16.70 25.89 1.37
C ASN A 187 17.97 26.74 1.26
N SER A 188 19.15 26.13 1.37
CA SER A 188 20.42 26.85 1.23
C SER A 188 20.57 27.50 -0.16
N TYR A 189 20.16 26.79 -1.21
CA TYR A 189 20.12 27.34 -2.57
C TYR A 189 19.19 28.55 -2.67
N THR A 190 17.94 28.42 -2.21
CA THR A 190 16.93 29.48 -2.30
C THR A 190 17.31 30.70 -1.48
N ASP A 191 17.88 30.50 -0.31
CA ASP A 191 18.38 31.59 0.55
C ASP A 191 19.56 32.31 -0.10
N CYS A 192 20.51 31.58 -0.67
CA CYS A 192 21.63 32.14 -1.41
C CYS A 192 21.18 33.00 -2.59
N VAL A 193 20.27 32.46 -3.41
CA VAL A 193 19.70 33.13 -4.60
C VAL A 193 18.91 34.39 -4.21
N ASN A 194 17.99 34.26 -3.26
CA ASN A 194 17.15 35.37 -2.82
C ASN A 194 18.03 36.52 -2.23
N ASN A 195 18.98 36.18 -1.36
CA ASN A 195 19.87 37.16 -0.74
C ASN A 195 20.74 37.86 -1.81
N TRP A 196 21.22 37.14 -2.81
CA TRP A 196 22.01 37.72 -3.87
C TRP A 196 21.19 38.72 -4.70
N PHE A 197 20.06 38.33 -5.24
CA PHE A 197 19.28 39.19 -6.13
C PHE A 197 18.56 40.32 -5.40
N LEU A 198 18.08 40.11 -4.18
CA LEU A 198 17.47 41.16 -3.37
C LEU A 198 18.49 42.26 -3.05
N ASN A 199 19.66 41.89 -2.56
CA ASN A 199 20.71 42.85 -2.23
C ASN A 199 21.26 43.54 -3.51
N ARG A 200 21.36 42.84 -4.63
CA ARG A 200 21.74 43.43 -5.91
C ARG A 200 20.72 44.48 -6.36
N LYS A 201 19.42 44.22 -6.20
CA LYS A 201 18.38 45.20 -6.49
C LYS A 201 18.52 46.46 -5.61
N ILE A 202 18.76 46.28 -4.32
CA ILE A 202 19.02 47.39 -3.37
C ILE A 202 20.25 48.17 -3.84
N TYR A 203 21.35 47.49 -4.13
CA TYR A 203 22.57 48.11 -4.64
C TYR A 203 22.33 48.95 -5.89
N LEU A 204 21.63 48.42 -6.90
CA LEU A 204 21.34 49.14 -8.15
C LEU A 204 20.49 50.39 -7.91
N ASN A 205 19.46 50.28 -7.05
CA ASN A 205 18.61 51.42 -6.69
C ASN A 205 19.43 52.53 -5.97
N LEU A 206 20.27 52.16 -4.99
CA LEU A 206 21.13 53.11 -4.26
C LEU A 206 22.14 53.77 -5.21
N LYS A 207 22.70 53.04 -6.16
CA LYS A 207 23.64 53.57 -7.17
C LYS A 207 22.94 54.54 -8.14
N GLU A 208 21.68 54.35 -8.43
CA GLU A 208 20.89 55.28 -9.22
C GLU A 208 20.62 56.60 -8.45
N ILE A 209 20.26 56.49 -7.15
CA ILE A 209 20.07 57.62 -6.25
C ILE A 209 21.40 58.42 -6.06
N GLU A 210 22.52 57.70 -5.95
CA GLU A 210 23.86 58.30 -5.88
C GLU A 210 24.16 59.21 -7.09
N LYS A 211 23.84 58.75 -8.30
CA LYS A 211 24.03 59.55 -9.53
C LYS A 211 23.26 60.87 -9.53
N ASN A 212 22.15 60.90 -8.82
CA ASN A 212 21.29 62.09 -8.71
C ASN A 212 21.66 62.97 -7.50
N ASN A 213 22.77 62.66 -6.78
CA ASN A 213 23.23 63.35 -5.57
C ASN A 213 22.16 63.44 -4.45
N ALA A 214 21.25 62.44 -4.36
CA ALA A 214 20.11 62.44 -3.46
C ALA A 214 20.24 61.45 -2.30
N LEU A 215 21.44 60.81 -2.10
CA LEU A 215 21.66 59.82 -1.03
C LEU A 215 21.71 60.47 0.33
N LYS A 216 21.00 59.89 1.30
CA LYS A 216 21.13 60.14 2.73
C LYS A 216 22.36 59.43 3.28
N GLN A 217 22.79 59.81 4.49
CA GLN A 217 24.00 59.26 5.12
C GLN A 217 23.91 57.74 5.35
N ASP A 218 22.76 57.26 5.84
CA ASP A 218 22.46 55.83 6.07
C ASP A 218 22.44 55.00 4.77
N GLU A 219 21.87 55.58 3.70
CA GLU A 219 21.83 54.97 2.37
C GLU A 219 23.24 54.88 1.75
N LYS A 220 24.11 55.89 2.01
CA LYS A 220 25.51 55.88 1.57
C LYS A 220 26.30 54.78 2.27
N GLU A 221 26.13 54.61 3.57
CA GLU A 221 26.77 53.53 4.32
C GLU A 221 26.31 52.14 3.84
N GLN A 222 25.05 52.00 3.49
CA GLN A 222 24.52 50.78 2.91
C GLN A 222 25.10 50.50 1.52
N LEU A 223 25.20 51.50 0.65
CA LEU A 223 25.81 51.40 -0.65
C LEU A 223 27.27 50.97 -0.56
N ASP A 224 28.05 51.59 0.32
CA ASP A 224 29.48 51.30 0.53
C ASP A 224 29.70 49.86 1.04
N LYS A 225 28.78 49.29 1.83
CA LYS A 225 28.80 47.89 2.23
C LYS A 225 28.48 46.92 1.07
N LEU A 226 27.61 47.31 0.13
CA LEU A 226 27.20 46.47 -0.97
C LEU A 226 28.14 46.54 -2.17
N ARG A 227 28.81 47.69 -2.38
CA ARG A 227 29.72 47.97 -3.51
C ARG A 227 30.76 46.88 -3.74
N PRO A 228 31.55 46.40 -2.73
CA PRO A 228 32.57 45.38 -2.93
C PRO A 228 31.96 44.01 -3.32
N LYS A 229 30.71 43.77 -2.99
CA LYS A 229 30.03 42.52 -3.33
C LYS A 229 29.57 42.46 -4.80
N TYR A 230 29.11 43.58 -5.37
CA TYR A 230 28.47 43.58 -6.70
C TYR A 230 29.34 44.22 -7.80
N GLU A 231 30.40 44.94 -7.47
CA GLU A 231 31.41 45.47 -8.43
C GLU A 231 32.60 44.52 -8.59
N SER A 232 32.81 43.59 -7.68
CA SER A 232 33.92 42.63 -7.75
C SER A 232 33.56 41.42 -8.60
N GLU A 233 34.27 41.17 -9.69
CA GLU A 233 34.15 39.97 -10.51
C GLU A 233 34.34 38.68 -9.69
N ASN A 234 35.31 38.68 -8.76
CA ASN A 234 35.57 37.55 -7.88
C ASN A 234 34.37 37.17 -7.03
N LYS A 235 33.57 38.14 -6.56
CA LYS A 235 32.35 37.86 -5.78
C LYS A 235 31.22 37.34 -6.62
N GLN A 236 31.13 37.75 -7.87
CA GLN A 236 30.16 37.19 -8.82
C GLN A 236 30.52 35.74 -9.18
N GLU A 237 31.79 35.43 -9.40
CA GLU A 237 32.26 34.07 -9.61
C GLU A 237 32.03 33.17 -8.38
N GLU A 238 32.27 33.70 -7.16
CA GLU A 238 32.01 33.00 -5.90
C GLU A 238 30.53 32.61 -5.77
N PHE A 239 29.63 33.55 -6.10
CA PHE A 239 28.17 33.25 -6.14
C PHE A 239 27.84 32.13 -7.13
N VAL A 240 28.36 32.21 -8.37
CA VAL A 240 28.14 31.19 -9.39
C VAL A 240 28.67 29.83 -8.95
N LYS A 241 29.86 29.76 -8.38
CA LYS A 241 30.47 28.53 -7.84
C LYS A 241 29.61 27.94 -6.71
N THR A 242 29.09 28.78 -5.82
CA THR A 242 28.20 28.35 -4.73
C THR A 242 26.90 27.74 -5.28
N ILE A 243 26.28 28.37 -6.28
CA ILE A 243 25.07 27.84 -6.92
C ILE A 243 25.34 26.50 -7.63
N LEU A 244 26.49 26.39 -8.32
CA LEU A 244 26.90 25.14 -8.95
C LEU A 244 27.15 24.01 -7.93
N SER A 245 27.73 24.33 -6.77
CA SER A 245 27.92 23.35 -5.69
C SER A 245 26.59 22.73 -5.26
N TYR A 246 25.56 23.54 -4.97
CA TYR A 246 24.23 23.02 -4.61
C TYR A 246 23.61 22.15 -5.72
N LYS A 247 23.78 22.54 -6.98
CA LYS A 247 23.30 21.74 -8.12
C LYS A 247 24.01 20.37 -8.17
N MET A 248 25.33 20.36 -7.97
CA MET A 248 26.12 19.12 -7.96
C MET A 248 25.70 18.20 -6.80
N GLU A 249 25.43 18.75 -5.63
CA GLU A 249 24.92 17.96 -4.48
C GLU A 249 23.56 17.32 -4.79
N LEU A 250 22.63 18.03 -5.45
CA LEU A 250 21.36 17.45 -5.88
C LEU A 250 21.54 16.33 -6.93
N VAL A 251 22.47 16.52 -7.89
CA VAL A 251 22.83 15.50 -8.88
C VAL A 251 23.42 14.27 -8.20
N GLU A 252 24.31 14.46 -7.23
CA GLU A 252 24.90 13.36 -6.47
C GLU A 252 23.85 12.57 -5.70
N LEU A 253 22.89 13.25 -5.05
CA LEU A 253 21.76 12.58 -4.39
C LEU A 253 20.94 11.75 -5.38
N SER A 254 20.64 12.31 -6.56
CA SER A 254 19.89 11.60 -7.60
C SER A 254 20.63 10.33 -8.05
N ASN A 255 21.93 10.43 -8.32
CA ASN A 255 22.68 9.34 -8.92
C ASN A 255 23.11 8.25 -7.90
N ASN A 256 23.41 8.64 -6.66
CA ASN A 256 24.01 7.72 -5.69
C ASN A 256 23.02 7.24 -4.63
N ARG A 257 22.03 8.06 -4.26
CA ARG A 257 21.13 7.76 -3.14
C ARG A 257 19.78 7.23 -3.59
N MET A 258 19.20 7.77 -4.66
CA MET A 258 17.93 7.28 -5.17
C MET A 258 17.94 5.79 -5.54
N PRO A 259 18.98 5.23 -6.17
CA PRO A 259 19.05 3.77 -6.42
C PRO A 259 19.02 2.92 -5.15
N ILE A 260 19.54 3.43 -4.03
CA ILE A 260 19.49 2.74 -2.72
C ILE A 260 18.05 2.74 -2.21
N LEU A 261 17.37 3.89 -2.27
CA LEU A 261 15.99 4.02 -1.85
C LEU A 261 15.05 3.15 -2.70
N GLU A 262 15.24 3.14 -4.01
CA GLU A 262 14.49 2.29 -4.94
C GLU A 262 14.67 0.81 -4.63
N ARG A 263 15.90 0.37 -4.31
CA ARG A 263 16.16 -1.01 -3.90
C ARG A 263 15.41 -1.36 -2.61
N LYS A 264 15.47 -0.48 -1.60
CA LYS A 264 14.74 -0.70 -0.33
C LYS A 264 13.23 -0.74 -0.51
N ALA A 265 12.68 0.11 -1.39
CA ALA A 265 11.28 0.06 -1.76
C ALA A 265 10.91 -1.27 -2.44
N LYS A 266 11.76 -1.76 -3.34
CA LYS A 266 11.57 -3.06 -3.99
C LYS A 266 11.59 -4.20 -2.98
N ASP A 267 12.57 -4.23 -2.07
CA ASP A 267 12.67 -5.25 -1.02
C ASP A 267 11.41 -5.25 -0.13
N MET A 268 10.89 -4.08 0.21
CA MET A 268 9.66 -3.92 0.99
C MET A 268 8.43 -4.45 0.22
N ILE A 269 8.32 -4.13 -1.07
CA ILE A 269 7.21 -4.59 -1.92
C ILE A 269 7.26 -6.12 -2.05
N GLU A 270 8.44 -6.72 -2.28
CA GLU A 270 8.62 -8.16 -2.39
C GLU A 270 8.27 -8.89 -1.08
N GLU A 271 8.65 -8.33 0.06
CA GLU A 271 8.28 -8.90 1.36
C GLU A 271 6.76 -8.91 1.56
N ARG A 272 6.08 -7.81 1.19
CA ARG A 272 4.62 -7.72 1.27
C ARG A 272 3.93 -8.69 0.30
N ASP A 273 4.42 -8.80 -0.93
CA ASP A 273 3.90 -9.76 -1.91
C ASP A 273 4.00 -11.20 -1.40
N ASN A 274 5.15 -11.57 -0.83
CA ASN A 274 5.37 -12.88 -0.23
C ASN A 274 4.44 -13.13 0.98
N PHE A 275 4.21 -12.12 1.81
CA PHE A 275 3.28 -12.21 2.93
C PHE A 275 1.85 -12.48 2.44
N ILE A 276 1.36 -11.71 1.46
CA ILE A 276 0.01 -11.88 0.89
C ILE A 276 -0.13 -13.26 0.25
N LYS A 277 0.86 -13.70 -0.56
CA LYS A 277 0.85 -15.03 -1.17
C LYS A 277 0.80 -16.14 -0.13
N ASN A 278 1.54 -15.98 0.97
CA ASN A 278 1.52 -16.96 2.06
C ASN A 278 0.21 -16.96 2.83
N GLU A 279 -0.42 -15.81 3.03
CA GLU A 279 -1.76 -15.73 3.63
C GLU A 279 -2.85 -16.33 2.73
N LEU A 280 -2.74 -16.15 1.42
CA LEU A 280 -3.72 -16.63 0.44
C LEU A 280 -3.52 -18.09 0.03
N LYS A 281 -2.41 -18.72 0.38
CA LYS A 281 -2.16 -20.15 0.16
C LYS A 281 -2.84 -21.06 1.19
N ILE A 282 -3.72 -20.50 2.00
CA ILE A 282 -4.58 -21.24 2.93
C ILE A 282 -5.74 -21.91 2.13
#